data_5d5cfd9f4cf480015a46d5c3c1026021
#
_entry.id   5d5cfd9f4cf480015a46d5c3c1026021
#
_cell.length_a   1.000
_cell.length_b   1.000
_cell.length_c   1.000
_cell.angle_alpha   90.00
_cell.angle_beta   90.00
_cell.angle_gamma   90.00
#
_symmetry.space_group_name_H-M   'P 1'
#
loop_
_entity.id
_entity.type
_entity.pdbx_description
1 polymer ?
#
loop_
_entity_poly.entity_id
_entity_poly.type
_entity_poly.pdbx_seq_one_letter_code
_entity_poly.pdbx_strand_id
1 'polypeptide(L)'
;MVELEKKYKLGVRRFGLVNWVGAYSLYKKEVLRFLIVSGQTLVGPILTSILFLVVISLAIGDERPDVLGVPYIEFLANGLIMMQVIQQSFSHSSSSVMMGKIMGTIVDIINSPLSAAEITISLVLASITRGLSIALISTIIFVFFLDLTIQNYFLWFLYLFLAGLFLGSAGIIAGLYADKFDQMATVTNFIIVPLSFLSGTFYSIEKLPNILKGLSYYNPFFHMIDGFRYSFIGQLDGSLKFGIFFLSIVSIVTWYFAYFLFKKGYKIKT
;
A
#
# COMPACT_ATOMS: atom_id res chain seq x y z
N MET A 1 49.63 -11.44 -3.45
CA MET A 1 49.01 -10.33 -2.69
C MET A 1 48.99 -9.01 -3.47
N VAL A 2 50.14 -8.61 -4.06
CA VAL A 2 50.27 -7.34 -4.82
C VAL A 2 49.39 -7.27 -6.11
N GLU A 3 49.10 -8.38 -6.76
CA GLU A 3 48.24 -8.40 -7.97
C GLU A 3 46.74 -8.26 -7.67
N LEU A 4 46.29 -8.68 -6.49
CA LEU A 4 44.90 -8.47 -6.01
C LEU A 4 44.66 -7.01 -5.63
N GLU A 5 45.65 -6.30 -5.09
CA GLU A 5 45.53 -4.88 -4.77
C GLU A 5 45.39 -3.99 -6.02
N LYS A 6 45.95 -4.38 -7.17
CA LYS A 6 45.72 -3.68 -8.44
C LYS A 6 44.29 -3.84 -8.98
N LYS A 7 43.64 -4.94 -8.65
CA LYS A 7 42.30 -5.26 -9.16
C LYS A 7 41.19 -4.69 -8.29
N TYR A 8 41.47 -4.51 -7.00
CA TYR A 8 40.50 -4.02 -6.02
C TYR A 8 41.08 -2.92 -5.14
N LYS A 9 40.72 -1.68 -5.38
CA LYS A 9 41.02 -0.57 -4.47
C LYS A 9 40.15 -0.71 -3.25
N LEU A 10 40.62 -1.35 -2.19
CA LEU A 10 39.95 -1.44 -0.90
C LEU A 10 39.69 -0.04 -0.37
N GLY A 11 38.46 0.20 0.12
CA GLY A 11 38.02 1.49 0.70
C GLY A 11 37.54 2.53 -0.30
N VAL A 12 37.56 2.29 -1.61
CA VAL A 12 36.97 3.19 -2.59
C VAL A 12 35.54 2.78 -2.90
N ARG A 13 34.57 3.69 -2.66
CA ARG A 13 33.18 3.51 -3.06
C ARG A 13 33.11 3.38 -4.58
N ARG A 14 32.71 2.19 -5.07
CA ARG A 14 32.64 1.87 -6.52
C ARG A 14 31.22 2.00 -7.06
N PHE A 15 30.32 2.62 -6.32
CA PHE A 15 28.98 2.85 -6.74
C PHE A 15 28.90 4.20 -7.48
N GLY A 16 28.16 4.26 -8.57
CA GLY A 16 27.81 5.51 -9.22
C GLY A 16 26.96 6.43 -8.32
N LEU A 17 26.20 7.32 -8.91
CA LEU A 17 25.27 8.21 -8.16
C LEU A 17 24.25 7.43 -7.34
N VAL A 18 23.87 6.22 -7.80
CA VAL A 18 22.89 5.33 -7.16
C VAL A 18 23.48 3.94 -7.01
N ASN A 19 23.34 3.36 -5.82
CA ASN A 19 23.72 1.97 -5.54
C ASN A 19 22.57 1.01 -5.89
N TRP A 20 22.39 0.76 -7.20
CA TRP A 20 21.32 -0.12 -7.71
C TRP A 20 21.38 -1.54 -7.13
N VAL A 21 22.59 -2.09 -6.97
CA VAL A 21 22.76 -3.45 -6.43
C VAL A 21 22.29 -3.54 -4.98
N GLY A 22 22.69 -2.56 -4.15
CA GLY A 22 22.28 -2.51 -2.76
C GLY A 22 20.77 -2.25 -2.63
N ALA A 23 20.22 -1.30 -3.40
CA ALA A 23 18.79 -1.00 -3.40
C ALA A 23 17.96 -2.21 -3.83
N TYR A 24 18.35 -2.90 -4.91
CA TYR A 24 17.70 -4.13 -5.34
C TYR A 24 17.82 -5.27 -4.32
N SER A 25 18.97 -5.40 -3.66
CA SER A 25 19.16 -6.42 -2.62
C SER A 25 18.23 -6.18 -1.42
N LEU A 26 18.08 -4.92 -1.00
CA LEU A 26 17.15 -4.56 0.06
C LEU A 26 15.69 -4.80 -0.37
N TYR A 27 15.30 -4.36 -1.57
CA TYR A 27 14.00 -4.63 -2.15
C TYR A 27 13.69 -6.13 -2.20
N LYS A 28 14.61 -6.94 -2.75
CA LYS A 28 14.46 -8.39 -2.83
C LYS A 28 14.30 -9.04 -1.45
N LYS A 29 15.09 -8.61 -0.47
CA LYS A 29 14.95 -9.06 0.93
C LYS A 29 13.54 -8.81 1.45
N GLU A 30 12.99 -7.63 1.24
CA GLU A 30 11.66 -7.26 1.70
C GLU A 30 10.55 -8.02 0.96
N VAL A 31 10.71 -8.26 -0.35
CA VAL A 31 9.78 -9.09 -1.12
C VAL A 31 9.81 -10.54 -0.61
N LEU A 32 10.99 -11.12 -0.44
CA LEU A 32 11.12 -12.48 0.09
C LEU A 32 10.55 -12.59 1.51
N ARG A 33 10.68 -11.57 2.34
CA ARG A 33 10.13 -11.55 3.70
C ARG A 33 8.62 -11.80 3.71
N PHE A 34 7.84 -11.14 2.86
CA PHE A 34 6.40 -11.38 2.84
C PHE A 34 6.01 -12.67 2.09
N LEU A 35 6.81 -13.10 1.11
CA LEU A 35 6.56 -14.35 0.39
C LEU A 35 6.79 -15.60 1.26
N ILE A 36 7.80 -15.58 2.14
CA ILE A 36 8.07 -16.71 3.08
C ILE A 36 6.85 -16.96 3.98
N VAL A 37 6.14 -15.91 4.38
CA VAL A 37 4.93 -16.01 5.21
C VAL A 37 3.66 -15.71 4.40
N SER A 38 3.64 -16.13 3.12
CA SER A 38 2.56 -15.84 2.16
C SER A 38 1.16 -16.25 2.63
N GLY A 39 1.06 -17.33 3.42
CA GLY A 39 -0.20 -17.73 4.03
C GLY A 39 -0.85 -16.60 4.84
N GLN A 40 -0.07 -15.90 5.66
CA GLN A 40 -0.56 -14.78 6.47
C GLN A 40 -0.64 -13.47 5.68
N THR A 41 0.31 -13.24 4.78
CA THR A 41 0.50 -11.93 4.14
C THR A 41 -0.27 -11.75 2.83
N LEU A 42 -0.60 -12.83 2.14
CA LEU A 42 -1.36 -12.84 0.89
C LEU A 42 -2.68 -13.60 1.05
N VAL A 43 -2.62 -14.88 1.46
CA VAL A 43 -3.83 -15.72 1.53
C VAL A 43 -4.83 -15.21 2.56
N GLY A 44 -4.38 -14.81 3.75
CA GLY A 44 -5.26 -14.27 4.79
C GLY A 44 -6.12 -13.08 4.34
N PRO A 45 -5.52 -11.99 3.83
CA PRO A 45 -6.26 -10.83 3.32
C PRO A 45 -7.22 -11.17 2.17
N ILE A 46 -6.79 -12.01 1.22
CA ILE A 46 -7.62 -12.43 0.08
C ILE A 46 -8.82 -13.24 0.57
N LEU A 47 -8.59 -14.23 1.45
CA LEU A 47 -9.65 -15.04 2.03
C LEU A 47 -10.64 -14.21 2.82
N THR A 48 -10.17 -13.21 3.58
CA THR A 48 -11.02 -12.26 4.30
C THR A 48 -11.94 -11.51 3.35
N SER A 49 -11.43 -11.02 2.21
CA SER A 49 -12.24 -10.32 1.20
C SER A 49 -13.27 -11.24 0.55
N ILE A 50 -12.89 -12.48 0.23
CA ILE A 50 -13.80 -13.48 -0.33
C ILE A 50 -14.92 -13.82 0.65
N LEU A 51 -14.57 -14.13 1.91
CA LEU A 51 -15.56 -14.43 2.94
C LEU A 51 -16.51 -13.27 3.18
N PHE A 52 -15.97 -12.04 3.23
CA PHE A 52 -16.79 -10.84 3.39
C PHE A 52 -17.77 -10.67 2.22
N LEU A 53 -17.29 -10.84 1.00
CA LEU A 53 -18.12 -10.76 -0.21
C LEU A 53 -19.23 -11.83 -0.19
N VAL A 54 -18.88 -13.09 0.12
CA VAL A 54 -19.85 -14.22 0.20
C VAL A 54 -20.90 -13.96 1.27
N VAL A 55 -20.49 -13.54 2.46
CA VAL A 55 -21.44 -13.24 3.55
C VAL A 55 -22.41 -12.13 3.16
N ILE A 56 -21.91 -11.05 2.58
CA ILE A 56 -22.75 -9.92 2.13
C ILE A 56 -23.66 -10.34 0.98
N SER A 57 -23.16 -11.13 0.02
CA SER A 57 -23.96 -11.64 -1.08
C SER A 57 -25.13 -12.51 -0.58
N LEU A 58 -24.86 -13.42 0.34
CA LEU A 58 -25.90 -14.28 0.94
C LEU A 58 -26.88 -13.52 1.84
N ALA A 59 -26.39 -12.50 2.57
CA ALA A 59 -27.22 -11.73 3.50
C ALA A 59 -28.12 -10.71 2.82
N ILE A 60 -27.71 -10.12 1.72
CA ILE A 60 -28.44 -9.06 1.02
C ILE A 60 -29.17 -9.61 -0.21
N GLY A 61 -28.62 -10.65 -0.85
CA GLY A 61 -29.18 -11.22 -2.07
C GLY A 61 -29.25 -10.20 -3.22
N ASP A 62 -30.14 -10.46 -4.15
CA ASP A 62 -30.36 -9.59 -5.33
C ASP A 62 -31.33 -8.41 -5.03
N GLU A 63 -31.76 -8.24 -3.78
CA GLU A 63 -32.74 -7.22 -3.39
C GLU A 63 -32.16 -5.80 -3.34
N ARG A 64 -30.83 -5.65 -3.33
CA ARG A 64 -30.22 -4.33 -3.26
C ARG A 64 -30.13 -3.67 -4.64
N PRO A 65 -30.60 -2.40 -4.76
CA PRO A 65 -30.51 -1.69 -6.03
C PRO A 65 -29.06 -1.50 -6.47
N ASP A 66 -28.88 -1.41 -7.77
CA ASP A 66 -27.60 -1.10 -8.40
C ASP A 66 -26.94 0.16 -7.81
N VAL A 67 -25.64 0.16 -7.74
CA VAL A 67 -24.84 1.29 -7.28
C VAL A 67 -23.87 1.66 -8.40
N LEU A 68 -23.90 2.92 -8.85
CA LEU A 68 -23.15 3.40 -10.02
C LEU A 68 -23.40 2.56 -11.28
N GLY A 69 -24.64 2.06 -11.46
CA GLY A 69 -25.07 1.32 -12.64
C GLY A 69 -24.57 -0.11 -12.75
N VAL A 70 -24.04 -0.68 -11.66
CA VAL A 70 -23.64 -2.09 -11.57
C VAL A 70 -24.25 -2.77 -10.36
N PRO A 71 -24.39 -4.11 -10.36
CA PRO A 71 -24.83 -4.87 -9.20
C PRO A 71 -23.99 -4.54 -7.96
N TYR A 72 -24.63 -4.44 -6.81
CA TYR A 72 -23.96 -4.05 -5.56
C TYR A 72 -22.75 -4.93 -5.22
N ILE A 73 -22.79 -6.21 -5.56
CA ILE A 73 -21.72 -7.16 -5.29
C ILE A 73 -20.46 -6.80 -6.09
N GLU A 74 -20.61 -6.39 -7.35
CA GLU A 74 -19.49 -5.94 -8.19
C GLU A 74 -18.90 -4.62 -7.66
N PHE A 75 -19.75 -3.67 -7.27
CA PHE A 75 -19.34 -2.45 -6.61
C PHE A 75 -18.53 -2.72 -5.34
N LEU A 76 -19.00 -3.65 -4.52
CA LEU A 76 -18.37 -4.04 -3.25
C LEU A 76 -17.03 -4.74 -3.47
N ALA A 77 -16.94 -5.65 -4.43
CA ALA A 77 -15.73 -6.42 -4.75
C ALA A 77 -14.53 -5.50 -5.02
N ASN A 78 -14.72 -4.48 -5.87
CA ASN A 78 -13.69 -3.51 -6.20
C ASN A 78 -13.22 -2.70 -4.98
N GLY A 79 -14.17 -2.30 -4.11
CA GLY A 79 -13.86 -1.63 -2.85
C GLY A 79 -13.06 -2.50 -1.89
N LEU A 80 -13.42 -3.77 -1.77
CA LEU A 80 -12.72 -4.74 -0.91
C LEU A 80 -11.28 -5.00 -1.35
N ILE A 81 -11.04 -5.14 -2.67
CA ILE A 81 -9.67 -5.29 -3.20
C ILE A 81 -8.82 -4.11 -2.75
N MET A 82 -9.29 -2.88 -3.03
CA MET A 82 -8.51 -1.69 -2.71
C MET A 82 -8.33 -1.48 -1.20
N MET A 83 -9.33 -1.81 -0.39
CA MET A 83 -9.23 -1.80 1.06
C MET A 83 -8.10 -2.71 1.56
N GLN A 84 -7.96 -3.92 1.01
CA GLN A 84 -6.87 -4.83 1.36
C GLN A 84 -5.51 -4.27 0.92
N VAL A 85 -5.42 -3.71 -0.29
CA VAL A 85 -4.19 -3.06 -0.78
C VAL A 85 -3.73 -1.96 0.18
N ILE A 86 -4.64 -1.10 0.60
CA ILE A 86 -4.40 -0.02 1.56
C ILE A 86 -3.81 -0.58 2.86
N GLN A 87 -4.50 -1.52 3.48
CA GLN A 87 -4.10 -2.09 4.77
C GLN A 87 -2.78 -2.85 4.68
N GLN A 88 -2.58 -3.64 3.63
CA GLN A 88 -1.41 -4.49 3.49
C GLN A 88 -0.17 -3.72 3.03
N SER A 89 -0.31 -2.67 2.23
CA SER A 89 0.81 -1.79 1.87
C SER A 89 1.31 -1.02 3.09
N PHE A 90 0.42 -0.49 3.92
CA PHE A 90 0.78 0.14 5.18
C PHE A 90 1.47 -0.85 6.14
N SER A 91 0.86 -2.01 6.36
CA SER A 91 1.37 -3.04 7.27
C SER A 91 2.74 -3.55 6.87
N HIS A 92 3.03 -3.66 5.56
CA HIS A 92 4.33 -4.14 5.08
C HIS A 92 5.47 -3.23 5.52
N SER A 93 5.41 -1.95 5.16
CA SER A 93 6.49 -0.99 5.47
C SER A 93 6.60 -0.70 6.96
N SER A 94 5.47 -0.57 7.66
CA SER A 94 5.45 -0.29 9.09
C SER A 94 6.05 -1.44 9.91
N SER A 95 5.67 -2.68 9.58
CA SER A 95 6.24 -3.86 10.25
C SER A 95 7.73 -4.04 9.91
N SER A 96 8.17 -3.72 8.69
CA SER A 96 9.58 -3.83 8.32
C SER A 96 10.46 -2.92 9.16
N VAL A 97 10.10 -1.64 9.24
CA VAL A 97 10.88 -0.66 10.00
C VAL A 97 10.83 -0.97 11.49
N MET A 98 9.67 -1.26 12.03
CA MET A 98 9.50 -1.55 13.46
C MET A 98 10.24 -2.83 13.90
N MET A 99 10.09 -3.93 13.13
CA MET A 99 10.82 -5.17 13.39
C MET A 99 12.33 -4.95 13.31
N GLY A 100 12.78 -4.18 12.31
CA GLY A 100 14.18 -3.80 12.17
C GLY A 100 14.72 -3.07 13.41
N LYS A 101 13.92 -2.19 14.03
CA LYS A 101 14.27 -1.50 15.28
C LYS A 101 14.35 -2.48 16.46
N ILE A 102 13.29 -3.27 16.66
CA ILE A 102 13.19 -4.18 17.81
C ILE A 102 14.28 -5.27 17.75
N MET A 103 14.58 -5.81 16.58
CA MET A 103 15.62 -6.83 16.39
C MET A 103 17.03 -6.26 16.23
N GLY A 104 17.18 -4.94 16.18
CA GLY A 104 18.47 -4.28 15.95
C GLY A 104 18.97 -4.34 14.51
N THR A 105 18.30 -5.05 13.59
CA THR A 105 18.74 -5.24 12.20
C THR A 105 18.65 -3.97 11.36
N ILE A 106 17.95 -2.94 11.84
CA ILE A 106 17.90 -1.64 11.16
C ILE A 106 19.30 -0.99 11.12
N VAL A 107 20.16 -1.29 12.10
CA VAL A 107 21.55 -0.79 12.14
C VAL A 107 22.37 -1.32 10.96
N ASP A 108 22.15 -2.57 10.56
CA ASP A 108 22.82 -3.18 9.42
C ASP A 108 22.41 -2.48 8.11
N ILE A 109 21.12 -2.11 7.99
CA ILE A 109 20.61 -1.37 6.83
C ILE A 109 21.24 0.04 6.77
N ILE A 110 21.37 0.72 7.91
CA ILE A 110 21.94 2.07 7.97
C ILE A 110 23.45 2.07 7.72
N ASN A 111 24.15 1.05 8.24
CA ASN A 111 25.58 0.89 8.01
C ASN A 111 25.93 0.38 6.61
N SER A 112 24.94 -0.09 5.85
CA SER A 112 25.13 -0.45 4.44
C SER A 112 25.43 0.79 3.59
N PRO A 113 26.11 0.65 2.45
CA PRO A 113 26.44 1.77 1.58
C PRO A 113 25.21 2.26 0.77
N LEU A 114 24.07 2.42 1.45
CA LEU A 114 22.82 2.92 0.90
C LEU A 114 22.50 4.33 1.41
N SER A 115 22.02 5.18 0.52
CA SER A 115 21.46 6.47 0.90
C SER A 115 20.06 6.31 1.50
N ALA A 116 19.60 7.29 2.29
CA ALA A 116 18.25 7.31 2.83
C ALA A 116 17.15 7.22 1.76
N ALA A 117 17.41 7.79 0.56
CA ALA A 117 16.48 7.69 -0.57
C ALA A 117 16.41 6.25 -1.11
N GLU A 118 17.54 5.58 -1.30
CA GLU A 118 17.60 4.19 -1.76
C GLU A 118 16.89 3.25 -0.77
N ILE A 119 17.09 3.47 0.53
CA ILE A 119 16.41 2.68 1.57
C ILE A 119 14.90 2.89 1.51
N THR A 120 14.43 4.13 1.54
CA THR A 120 13.00 4.42 1.57
C THR A 120 12.29 4.00 0.28
N ILE A 121 12.92 4.20 -0.89
CA ILE A 121 12.38 3.72 -2.17
C ILE A 121 12.28 2.20 -2.18
N SER A 122 13.31 1.48 -1.74
CA SER A 122 13.30 0.00 -1.72
C SER A 122 12.18 -0.55 -0.81
N LEU A 123 11.97 0.04 0.37
CA LEU A 123 10.89 -0.33 1.28
C LEU A 123 9.50 -0.06 0.67
N VAL A 124 9.33 1.12 0.06
CA VAL A 124 8.06 1.50 -0.57
C VAL A 124 7.77 0.62 -1.79
N LEU A 125 8.75 0.36 -2.64
CA LEU A 125 8.57 -0.55 -3.79
C LEU A 125 8.17 -1.96 -3.36
N ALA A 126 8.73 -2.48 -2.27
CA ALA A 126 8.33 -3.77 -1.73
C ALA A 126 6.88 -3.76 -1.21
N SER A 127 6.44 -2.64 -0.60
CA SER A 127 5.05 -2.47 -0.18
C SER A 127 4.09 -2.39 -1.37
N ILE A 128 4.46 -1.68 -2.44
CA ILE A 128 3.72 -1.63 -3.70
C ILE A 128 3.62 -3.05 -4.29
N THR A 129 4.73 -3.79 -4.35
CA THR A 129 4.74 -5.18 -4.87
C THR A 129 3.79 -6.08 -4.09
N ARG A 130 3.75 -5.97 -2.75
CA ARG A 130 2.80 -6.73 -1.93
C ARG A 130 1.35 -6.33 -2.22
N GLY A 131 1.05 -5.04 -2.29
CA GLY A 131 -0.28 -4.53 -2.65
C GLY A 131 -0.72 -5.00 -4.04
N LEU A 132 0.16 -4.89 -5.03
CA LEU A 132 -0.08 -5.38 -6.40
C LEU A 132 -0.34 -6.90 -6.43
N SER A 133 0.42 -7.69 -5.68
CA SER A 133 0.22 -9.15 -5.62
C SER A 133 -1.17 -9.49 -5.08
N ILE A 134 -1.61 -8.82 -4.02
CA ILE A 134 -2.95 -9.02 -3.45
C ILE A 134 -4.03 -8.58 -4.44
N ALA A 135 -3.88 -7.39 -5.04
CA ALA A 135 -4.84 -6.88 -6.01
C ALA A 135 -4.97 -7.81 -7.22
N LEU A 136 -3.83 -8.28 -7.76
CA LEU A 136 -3.82 -9.18 -8.93
C LEU A 136 -4.54 -10.49 -8.62
N ILE A 137 -4.17 -11.16 -7.52
CA ILE A 137 -4.77 -12.44 -7.15
C ILE A 137 -6.27 -12.27 -6.85
N SER A 138 -6.65 -11.25 -6.07
CA SER A 138 -8.05 -10.97 -5.76
C SER A 138 -8.85 -10.63 -7.01
N THR A 139 -8.30 -9.82 -7.93
CA THR A 139 -8.95 -9.48 -9.20
C THR A 139 -9.18 -10.74 -10.05
N ILE A 140 -8.17 -11.62 -10.19
CA ILE A 140 -8.33 -12.88 -10.93
C ILE A 140 -9.46 -13.71 -10.33
N ILE A 141 -9.48 -13.88 -9.02
CA ILE A 141 -10.53 -14.65 -8.33
C ILE A 141 -11.91 -14.02 -8.59
N PHE A 142 -12.05 -12.71 -8.40
CA PHE A 142 -13.35 -12.04 -8.55
C PHE A 142 -13.84 -11.98 -10.00
N VAL A 143 -12.94 -11.88 -10.98
CA VAL A 143 -13.29 -12.02 -12.41
C VAL A 143 -13.93 -13.37 -12.71
N PHE A 144 -13.41 -14.45 -12.11
CA PHE A 144 -13.99 -15.80 -12.31
C PHE A 144 -15.37 -16.00 -11.65
N PHE A 145 -15.68 -15.28 -10.56
CA PHE A 145 -16.90 -15.48 -9.80
C PHE A 145 -17.98 -14.41 -10.07
N LEU A 146 -17.61 -13.23 -10.55
CA LEU A 146 -18.50 -12.07 -10.64
C LEU A 146 -18.57 -11.43 -12.03
N ASP A 147 -18.03 -12.07 -13.07
CA ASP A 147 -17.98 -11.53 -14.44
C ASP A 147 -17.38 -10.12 -14.54
N LEU A 148 -16.53 -9.73 -13.58
CA LEU A 148 -15.87 -8.44 -13.53
C LEU A 148 -14.91 -8.28 -14.72
N THR A 149 -14.94 -7.12 -15.36
CA THR A 149 -14.01 -6.79 -16.45
C THR A 149 -13.25 -5.52 -16.16
N ILE A 150 -11.92 -5.55 -16.36
CA ILE A 150 -11.10 -4.33 -16.25
C ILE A 150 -11.26 -3.53 -17.53
N GLN A 151 -11.90 -2.37 -17.45
CA GLN A 151 -12.06 -1.47 -18.59
C GLN A 151 -10.79 -0.66 -18.88
N ASN A 152 -10.00 -0.34 -17.86
CA ASN A 152 -8.80 0.46 -18.02
C ASN A 152 -7.64 -0.06 -17.15
N TYR A 153 -6.75 -0.86 -17.77
CA TYR A 153 -5.57 -1.45 -17.09
C TYR A 153 -4.56 -0.41 -16.60
N PHE A 154 -4.43 0.73 -17.31
CA PHE A 154 -3.52 1.79 -16.90
C PHE A 154 -3.98 2.43 -15.59
N LEU A 155 -5.27 2.76 -15.46
CA LEU A 155 -5.82 3.33 -14.23
C LEU A 155 -5.80 2.31 -13.08
N TRP A 156 -6.10 1.04 -13.37
CA TRP A 156 -5.98 -0.05 -12.41
C TRP A 156 -4.58 -0.08 -11.78
N PHE A 157 -3.54 -0.07 -12.61
CA PHE A 157 -2.15 -0.07 -12.13
C PHE A 157 -1.78 1.25 -11.43
N LEU A 158 -2.17 2.40 -11.99
CA LEU A 158 -1.85 3.73 -11.46
C LEU A 158 -2.37 3.92 -10.03
N TYR A 159 -3.63 3.56 -9.78
CA TYR A 159 -4.22 3.71 -8.45
C TYR A 159 -3.61 2.76 -7.43
N LEU A 160 -3.26 1.54 -7.83
CA LEU A 160 -2.53 0.59 -6.98
C LEU A 160 -1.12 1.12 -6.64
N PHE A 161 -0.44 1.68 -7.62
CA PHE A 161 0.87 2.28 -7.44
C PHE A 161 0.81 3.48 -6.48
N LEU A 162 -0.12 4.41 -6.68
CA LEU A 162 -0.29 5.58 -5.83
C LEU A 162 -0.68 5.20 -4.40
N ALA A 163 -1.58 4.24 -4.24
CA ALA A 163 -1.97 3.71 -2.94
C ALA A 163 -0.78 3.09 -2.21
N GLY A 164 -0.02 2.23 -2.89
CA GLY A 164 1.17 1.60 -2.32
C GLY A 164 2.28 2.62 -1.99
N LEU A 165 2.45 3.65 -2.83
CA LEU A 165 3.40 4.74 -2.58
C LEU A 165 3.02 5.54 -1.33
N PHE A 166 1.76 5.94 -1.21
CA PHE A 166 1.26 6.68 -0.05
C PHE A 166 1.30 5.85 1.22
N LEU A 167 0.65 4.67 1.21
CA LEU A 167 0.53 3.83 2.42
C LEU A 167 1.86 3.18 2.81
N GLY A 168 2.71 2.83 1.84
CA GLY A 168 4.06 2.36 2.10
C GLY A 168 4.91 3.44 2.79
N SER A 169 4.82 4.68 2.32
CA SER A 169 5.52 5.81 2.95
C SER A 169 4.96 6.15 4.33
N ALA A 170 3.63 6.18 4.48
CA ALA A 170 2.98 6.36 5.78
C ALA A 170 3.34 5.22 6.77
N GLY A 171 3.46 4.00 6.27
CA GLY A 171 3.94 2.85 7.05
C GLY A 171 5.37 3.02 7.56
N ILE A 172 6.28 3.54 6.73
CA ILE A 172 7.65 3.87 7.17
C ILE A 172 7.61 4.88 8.32
N ILE A 173 6.86 5.97 8.17
CA ILE A 173 6.71 6.99 9.19
C ILE A 173 6.19 6.38 10.49
N ALA A 174 5.09 5.63 10.41
CA ALA A 174 4.50 4.98 11.57
C ALA A 174 5.48 4.01 12.26
N GLY A 175 6.22 3.21 11.47
CA GLY A 175 7.24 2.28 11.99
C GLY A 175 8.41 2.98 12.68
N LEU A 176 8.81 4.18 12.22
CA LEU A 176 9.82 4.99 12.89
C LEU A 176 9.33 5.53 14.24
N TYR A 177 8.05 5.98 14.29
CA TYR A 177 7.48 6.50 15.54
C TYR A 177 7.14 5.42 16.55
N ALA A 178 6.75 4.23 16.10
CA ALA A 178 6.37 3.13 16.97
C ALA A 178 7.59 2.49 17.66
N ASP A 179 7.48 2.31 18.96
CA ASP A 179 8.51 1.64 19.80
C ASP A 179 8.03 0.24 20.23
N LYS A 180 6.71 -0.03 20.12
CA LYS A 180 6.06 -1.31 20.48
C LYS A 180 5.06 -1.76 19.44
N PHE A 181 4.82 -3.08 19.33
CA PHE A 181 3.83 -3.66 18.44
C PHE A 181 2.42 -3.11 18.66
N ASP A 182 2.05 -2.88 19.92
CA ASP A 182 0.72 -2.35 20.29
C ASP A 182 0.46 -0.96 19.69
N GLN A 183 1.49 -0.13 19.57
CA GLN A 183 1.36 1.19 18.95
C GLN A 183 1.07 1.08 17.45
N MET A 184 1.68 0.10 16.77
CA MET A 184 1.38 -0.18 15.35
C MET A 184 -0.03 -0.73 15.18
N ALA A 185 -0.45 -1.65 16.06
CA ALA A 185 -1.82 -2.16 16.07
C ALA A 185 -2.84 -1.03 16.30
N THR A 186 -2.51 -0.09 17.19
CA THR A 186 -3.33 1.10 17.45
C THR A 186 -3.52 1.94 16.18
N VAL A 187 -2.43 2.30 15.48
CA VAL A 187 -2.51 3.08 14.24
C VAL A 187 -3.33 2.31 13.17
N THR A 188 -3.09 1.02 13.04
CA THR A 188 -3.83 0.20 12.07
C THR A 188 -5.32 0.15 12.39
N ASN A 189 -5.69 -0.17 13.64
CA ASN A 189 -7.08 -0.43 14.03
C ASN A 189 -7.89 0.85 14.24
N PHE A 190 -7.27 1.96 14.65
CA PHE A 190 -7.99 3.21 14.93
C PHE A 190 -7.90 4.24 13.81
N ILE A 191 -6.95 4.11 12.87
CA ILE A 191 -6.79 5.06 11.76
C ILE A 191 -7.00 4.37 10.42
N ILE A 192 -6.16 3.39 10.07
CA ILE A 192 -6.14 2.83 8.71
C ILE A 192 -7.43 2.06 8.41
N VAL A 193 -7.85 1.18 9.31
CA VAL A 193 -9.06 0.36 9.11
C VAL A 193 -10.31 1.24 9.08
N PRO A 194 -10.61 2.13 10.05
CA PRO A 194 -11.80 2.97 10.00
C PRO A 194 -11.83 3.91 8.79
N LEU A 195 -10.71 4.53 8.42
CA LEU A 195 -10.65 5.35 7.23
C LEU A 195 -10.93 4.54 5.96
N SER A 196 -10.46 3.30 5.86
CA SER A 196 -10.75 2.40 4.74
C SER A 196 -12.25 2.09 4.64
N PHE A 197 -12.94 1.88 5.77
CA PHE A 197 -14.38 1.64 5.81
C PHE A 197 -15.20 2.89 5.44
N LEU A 198 -14.79 4.05 5.93
CA LEU A 198 -15.50 5.32 5.72
C LEU A 198 -15.29 5.93 4.34
N SER A 199 -14.42 5.37 3.52
CA SER A 199 -13.98 5.93 2.23
C SER A 199 -14.76 5.40 1.02
N GLY A 200 -16.00 4.99 1.19
CA GLY A 200 -16.84 4.53 0.08
C GLY A 200 -16.58 3.07 -0.35
N THR A 201 -15.95 2.26 0.50
CA THR A 201 -15.77 0.81 0.23
C THR A 201 -17.11 0.10 0.09
N PHE A 202 -18.09 0.41 0.95
CA PHE A 202 -19.36 -0.28 1.08
C PHE A 202 -20.56 0.50 0.55
N TYR A 203 -20.39 1.76 0.20
CA TYR A 203 -21.46 2.66 -0.25
C TYR A 203 -20.91 3.75 -1.15
N SER A 204 -21.76 4.31 -2.00
CA SER A 204 -21.46 5.55 -2.74
C SER A 204 -21.55 6.75 -1.78
N ILE A 205 -20.57 7.67 -1.86
CA ILE A 205 -20.59 8.89 -1.03
C ILE A 205 -21.75 9.81 -1.34
N GLU A 206 -22.44 9.62 -2.47
CA GLU A 206 -23.65 10.39 -2.80
C GLU A 206 -24.78 10.19 -1.79
N LYS A 207 -24.79 9.06 -1.09
CA LYS A 207 -25.78 8.74 -0.02
C LYS A 207 -25.45 9.37 1.32
N LEU A 208 -24.29 10.02 1.45
CA LEU A 208 -23.86 10.67 2.68
C LEU A 208 -24.47 12.07 2.85
N PRO A 209 -24.69 12.53 4.09
CA PRO A 209 -24.98 13.93 4.37
C PRO A 209 -23.89 14.86 3.81
N ASN A 210 -24.27 16.08 3.40
CA ASN A 210 -23.38 17.03 2.72
C ASN A 210 -22.06 17.29 3.47
N ILE A 211 -22.08 17.31 4.80
CA ILE A 211 -20.88 17.53 5.62
C ILE A 211 -19.89 16.37 5.46
N LEU A 212 -20.38 15.11 5.55
CA LEU A 212 -19.53 13.92 5.40
C LEU A 212 -19.08 13.74 3.96
N LYS A 213 -19.94 14.06 2.99
CA LYS A 213 -19.56 14.08 1.57
C LYS A 213 -18.41 15.06 1.31
N GLY A 214 -18.49 16.28 1.87
CA GLY A 214 -17.40 17.26 1.78
C GLY A 214 -16.09 16.77 2.39
N LEU A 215 -16.13 16.13 3.56
CA LEU A 215 -14.95 15.56 4.21
C LEU A 215 -14.33 14.41 3.40
N SER A 216 -15.15 13.60 2.71
CA SER A 216 -14.67 12.50 1.88
C SER A 216 -13.79 12.98 0.72
N TYR A 217 -14.05 14.14 0.15
CA TYR A 217 -13.22 14.71 -0.93
C TYR A 217 -11.78 15.08 -0.49
N TYR A 218 -11.54 15.30 0.79
CA TYR A 218 -10.20 15.54 1.33
C TYR A 218 -9.54 14.27 1.86
N ASN A 219 -10.23 13.13 1.79
CA ASN A 219 -9.72 11.86 2.25
C ASN A 219 -8.99 11.12 1.11
N PRO A 220 -7.66 10.89 1.21
CA PRO A 220 -6.93 10.17 0.18
C PRO A 220 -7.43 8.72 -0.03
N PHE A 221 -7.94 8.07 1.01
CA PHE A 221 -8.48 6.72 0.91
C PHE A 221 -9.70 6.66 -0.02
N PHE A 222 -10.56 7.68 0.02
CA PHE A 222 -11.69 7.78 -0.89
C PHE A 222 -11.23 7.80 -2.35
N HIS A 223 -10.29 8.66 -2.69
CA HIS A 223 -9.79 8.76 -4.06
C HIS A 223 -9.10 7.49 -4.55
N MET A 224 -8.45 6.73 -3.65
CA MET A 224 -7.86 5.43 -4.01
C MET A 224 -8.95 4.44 -4.39
N ILE A 225 -10.00 4.32 -3.57
CA ILE A 225 -11.08 3.35 -3.75
C ILE A 225 -11.93 3.72 -4.97
N ASP A 226 -12.33 4.99 -5.06
CA ASP A 226 -13.19 5.50 -6.14
C ASP A 226 -12.50 5.41 -7.51
N GLY A 227 -11.25 5.86 -7.59
CA GLY A 227 -10.50 5.79 -8.84
C GLY A 227 -10.10 4.37 -9.26
N PHE A 228 -9.80 3.50 -8.30
CA PHE A 228 -9.57 2.08 -8.61
C PHE A 228 -10.86 1.42 -9.13
N ARG A 229 -12.00 1.69 -8.50
CA ARG A 229 -13.31 1.22 -8.95
C ARG A 229 -13.64 1.71 -10.35
N TYR A 230 -13.31 2.96 -10.67
CA TYR A 230 -13.49 3.50 -12.02
C TYR A 230 -12.78 2.66 -13.10
N SER A 231 -11.65 2.05 -12.78
CA SER A 231 -10.94 1.19 -13.73
C SER A 231 -11.72 -0.07 -14.16
N PHE A 232 -12.72 -0.47 -13.39
CA PHE A 232 -13.62 -1.59 -13.68
C PHE A 232 -14.98 -1.12 -14.23
N ILE A 233 -15.61 -0.17 -13.54
CA ILE A 233 -17.02 0.20 -13.77
C ILE A 233 -17.15 1.35 -14.78
N GLY A 234 -16.12 2.19 -14.94
CA GLY A 234 -16.18 3.39 -15.78
C GLY A 234 -17.01 4.54 -15.18
N GLN A 235 -17.48 4.39 -13.93
CA GLN A 235 -18.23 5.39 -13.18
C GLN A 235 -17.54 5.66 -11.84
N LEU A 236 -17.65 6.90 -11.34
CA LEU A 236 -17.05 7.33 -10.08
C LEU A 236 -17.96 8.34 -9.36
N ASP A 237 -17.81 8.39 -8.04
CA ASP A 237 -18.50 9.37 -7.20
C ASP A 237 -17.80 10.74 -7.16
N GLY A 238 -16.49 10.75 -7.42
CA GLY A 238 -15.65 11.94 -7.35
C GLY A 238 -15.23 12.47 -8.72
N SER A 239 -14.01 12.99 -8.80
CA SER A 239 -13.39 13.47 -10.04
C SER A 239 -12.07 12.76 -10.29
N LEU A 240 -11.96 12.10 -11.44
CA LEU A 240 -10.76 11.34 -11.82
C LEU A 240 -9.50 12.21 -11.82
N LYS A 241 -9.58 13.39 -12.48
CA LYS A 241 -8.46 14.31 -12.59
C LYS A 241 -8.00 14.84 -11.23
N PHE A 242 -8.97 15.25 -10.40
CA PHE A 242 -8.68 15.72 -9.06
C PHE A 242 -8.09 14.60 -8.19
N GLY A 243 -8.67 13.40 -8.23
CA GLY A 243 -8.19 12.24 -7.49
C GLY A 243 -6.74 11.89 -7.80
N ILE A 244 -6.37 11.78 -9.09
CA ILE A 244 -4.98 11.49 -9.51
C ILE A 244 -4.03 12.60 -9.04
N PHE A 245 -4.39 13.87 -9.25
CA PHE A 245 -3.56 15.01 -8.86
C PHE A 245 -3.36 15.06 -7.34
N PHE A 246 -4.45 14.94 -6.58
CA PHE A 246 -4.44 14.96 -5.12
C PHE A 246 -3.61 13.81 -4.55
N LEU A 247 -3.86 12.57 -5.01
CA LEU A 247 -3.10 11.39 -4.56
C LEU A 247 -1.61 11.50 -4.91
N SER A 248 -1.28 12.01 -6.09
CA SER A 248 0.12 12.18 -6.50
C SER A 248 0.85 13.14 -5.56
N ILE A 249 0.25 14.28 -5.26
CA ILE A 249 0.84 15.27 -4.32
C ILE A 249 0.99 14.68 -2.94
N VAL A 250 -0.09 14.11 -2.39
CA VAL A 250 -0.08 13.56 -1.03
C VAL A 250 0.94 12.42 -0.91
N SER A 251 1.04 11.55 -1.92
CA SER A 251 2.01 10.45 -1.95
C SER A 251 3.44 10.95 -1.97
N ILE A 252 3.75 11.93 -2.83
CA ILE A 252 5.10 12.52 -2.93
C ILE A 252 5.49 13.23 -1.63
N VAL A 253 4.58 14.02 -1.05
CA VAL A 253 4.81 14.73 0.21
C VAL A 253 5.07 13.73 1.35
N THR A 254 4.25 12.68 1.44
CA THR A 254 4.40 11.66 2.47
C THR A 254 5.72 10.88 2.30
N TRP A 255 6.09 10.53 1.05
CA TRP A 255 7.38 9.90 0.78
C TRP A 255 8.55 10.81 1.12
N TYR A 256 8.48 12.10 0.76
CA TYR A 256 9.53 13.06 1.08
C TYR A 256 9.70 13.22 2.60
N PHE A 257 8.61 13.20 3.35
CA PHE A 257 8.65 13.24 4.81
C PHE A 257 9.27 11.97 5.41
N ALA A 258 8.92 10.78 4.89
CA ALA A 258 9.55 9.52 5.27
C ALA A 258 11.07 9.53 4.99
N TYR A 259 11.47 9.98 3.80
CA TYR A 259 12.88 10.18 3.43
C TYR A 259 13.62 11.11 4.41
N PHE A 260 13.00 12.24 4.74
CA PHE A 260 13.61 13.22 5.63
C PHE A 260 13.82 12.68 7.06
N LEU A 261 12.85 11.94 7.59
CA LEU A 261 12.97 11.28 8.88
C LEU A 261 14.10 10.23 8.89
N PHE A 262 14.18 9.41 7.84
CA PHE A 262 15.26 8.44 7.67
C PHE A 262 16.62 9.12 7.55
N LYS A 263 16.73 10.19 6.76
CA LYS A 263 17.97 10.97 6.59
C LYS A 263 18.46 11.57 7.90
N LYS A 264 17.54 12.02 8.76
CA LYS A 264 17.88 12.54 10.11
C LYS A 264 18.21 11.46 11.13
N GLY A 265 17.98 10.20 10.83
CA GLY A 265 18.13 9.10 11.79
C GLY A 265 17.13 9.19 12.96
N TYR A 266 15.93 9.78 12.69
CA TYR A 266 14.94 10.04 13.72
C TYR A 266 14.38 8.73 14.29
N LYS A 267 14.50 8.54 15.63
CA LYS A 267 14.06 7.35 16.36
C LYS A 267 14.58 6.01 15.80
N ILE A 268 15.71 6.03 15.10
CA ILE A 268 16.35 4.84 14.56
C ILE A 268 17.28 4.20 15.61
N LYS A 269 17.88 5.03 16.46
CA LYS A 269 18.63 4.59 17.63
C LYS A 269 17.74 4.78 18.87
N THR A 270 17.37 3.71 19.50
CA THR A 270 16.86 3.68 20.87
C THR A 270 18.01 3.68 21.84
#